data_3e4b601794f9edca926d2b14a53fa42c
#
_entry.id   3e4b601794f9edca926d2b14a53fa42c
#
_cell.length_a   1.000
_cell.length_b   1.000
_cell.length_c   1.000
_cell.angle_alpha   90.00
_cell.angle_beta   90.00
_cell.angle_gamma   90.00
#
_symmetry.space_group_name_H-M   'P 1'
#
loop_
_entity.id
_entity.type
_entity.pdbx_description
1 polymer ?
#
loop_
_entity_poly.entity_id
_entity_poly.type
_entity_poly.pdbx_seq_one_letter_code
_entity_poly.pdbx_strand_id
1 'polypeptide(L)' 'GTDTLEIHTDAIQKGDRVLIHDDVLATGGTAKAVCELVEQLGGIIVQCNFIMELTFLNGREKLGSNEIFAAFTY' A
#
# COMPACT_ATOMS: atom_id res chain seq x y z
N GLY A 1 0.29 -9.99 -13.20
CA GLY A 1 1.68 -9.69 -13.14
C GLY A 1 2.30 -10.00 -11.82
N THR A 2 3.56 -10.01 -11.84
CA THR A 2 4.31 -10.13 -10.61
C THR A 2 4.28 -8.79 -9.91
N ASP A 3 3.56 -8.74 -8.84
CA ASP A 3 3.42 -7.50 -8.10
C ASP A 3 4.59 -7.38 -7.16
N THR A 4 5.67 -6.83 -7.68
CA THR A 4 6.79 -6.48 -6.84
C THR A 4 6.68 -5.02 -6.49
N LEU A 5 6.29 -4.77 -5.26
CA LEU A 5 6.43 -3.46 -4.68
C LEU A 5 7.88 -3.29 -4.28
N GLU A 6 8.54 -2.33 -4.92
CA GLU A 6 9.90 -1.99 -4.54
C GLU A 6 9.87 -0.74 -3.67
N ILE A 7 10.56 -0.84 -2.54
CA ILE A 7 10.72 0.30 -1.67
C ILE A 7 12.21 0.46 -1.37
N HIS A 8 12.71 1.66 -1.58
CA HIS A 8 14.10 1.97 -1.24
C HIS A 8 14.15 2.47 0.20
N THR A 9 14.47 1.56 1.11
CA THR A 9 14.39 1.83 2.54
C THR A 9 15.31 2.95 3.01
N ASP A 10 16.41 3.17 2.32
CA ASP A 10 17.34 4.27 2.62
C ASP A 10 16.78 5.64 2.22
N ALA A 11 15.72 5.67 1.42
CA ALA A 11 15.08 6.91 1.00
C ALA A 11 14.04 7.42 2.00
N ILE A 12 13.61 6.59 2.96
CA ILE A 12 12.57 6.96 3.90
C ILE A 12 13.19 7.36 5.23
N GLN A 13 12.89 8.58 5.65
CA GLN A 13 13.32 9.11 6.94
C GLN A 13 12.11 9.28 7.85
N LYS A 14 12.38 9.33 9.16
CA LYS A 14 11.33 9.54 10.15
C LYS A 14 10.54 10.81 9.83
N GLY A 15 9.23 10.68 9.79
CA GLY A 15 8.32 11.78 9.52
C GLY A 15 8.02 12.01 8.04
N ASP A 16 8.67 11.28 7.14
CA ASP A 16 8.39 11.42 5.70
C ASP A 16 6.95 10.99 5.42
N ARG A 17 6.30 11.75 4.55
CA ARG A 17 4.95 11.43 4.08
C ARG A 17 5.07 10.56 2.85
N VAL A 18 4.50 9.37 2.90
CA VAL A 18 4.70 8.34 1.90
C VAL A 18 3.38 7.99 1.21
N LEU A 19 3.40 8.00 -0.11
CA LEU A 19 2.32 7.48 -0.93
C LEU A 19 2.70 6.07 -1.37
N ILE A 20 1.85 5.10 -1.09
CA ILE A 20 2.05 3.74 -1.56
C ILE A 20 1.25 3.56 -2.85
N HIS A 21 1.90 3.08 -3.88
CA HIS A 21 1.27 2.89 -5.18
C HIS A 21 1.60 1.51 -5.74
N ASP A 22 0.59 0.81 -6.24
CA ASP A 22 0.75 -0.47 -6.90
C ASP A 22 -0.33 -0.64 -7.97
N ASP A 23 -0.17 -1.66 -8.80
CA ASP A 23 -1.12 -1.93 -9.88
C ASP A 23 -2.43 -2.47 -9.34
N VAL A 24 -2.39 -3.47 -8.49
CA VAL A 24 -3.57 -4.22 -8.08
C VAL A 24 -3.62 -4.39 -6.57
N LEU A 25 -4.77 -4.07 -5.99
CA LEU A 25 -5.11 -4.47 -4.63
C LEU A 25 -5.90 -5.78 -4.73
N ALA A 26 -5.24 -6.89 -4.44
CA ALA A 26 -5.87 -8.21 -4.44
C ALA A 26 -6.18 -8.63 -3.00
N THR A 27 -5.38 -9.53 -2.42
CA THR A 27 -5.59 -9.97 -1.04
C THR A 27 -5.16 -8.94 0.00
N GLY A 28 -4.32 -8.00 -0.40
CA GLY A 28 -3.82 -6.96 0.50
C GLY A 28 -2.57 -7.32 1.28
N GLY A 29 -2.09 -8.57 1.15
CA GLY A 29 -0.94 -9.02 1.92
C GLY A 29 0.34 -8.26 1.60
N THR A 30 0.63 -8.05 0.32
CA THR A 30 1.82 -7.32 -0.10
C THR A 30 1.75 -5.86 0.33
N ALA A 31 0.60 -5.22 0.11
CA ALA A 31 0.42 -3.81 0.50
C ALA A 31 0.53 -3.64 2.01
N LYS A 32 -0.03 -4.57 2.78
CA LYS A 32 0.09 -4.54 4.24
C LYS A 32 1.55 -4.62 4.68
N ALA A 33 2.31 -5.53 4.09
CA ALA A 33 3.72 -5.69 4.43
C ALA A 33 4.52 -4.42 4.14
N VAL A 34 4.25 -3.76 3.02
CA VAL A 34 4.90 -2.50 2.67
C VAL A 34 4.50 -1.39 3.65
N CYS A 35 3.22 -1.31 4.01
CA CYS A 35 2.77 -0.33 5.00
C CYS A 35 3.49 -0.51 6.34
N GLU A 36 3.61 -1.75 6.79
CA GLU A 36 4.30 -2.05 8.04
C GLU A 36 5.78 -1.65 7.97
N LEU A 37 6.44 -1.91 6.85
CA LEU A 37 7.83 -1.53 6.65
C LEU A 37 8.00 -0.01 6.72
N VAL A 38 7.15 0.73 6.01
CA VAL A 38 7.19 2.19 6.00
C VAL A 38 7.02 2.74 7.42
N GLU A 39 6.06 2.20 8.17
CA GLU A 39 5.80 2.63 9.53
C GLU A 39 6.98 2.31 10.45
N GLN A 40 7.62 1.15 10.29
CA GLN A 40 8.81 0.79 11.04
C GLN A 40 9.97 1.75 10.79
N LEU A 41 10.05 2.30 9.60
CA LEU A 41 11.08 3.28 9.24
C LEU A 41 10.72 4.70 9.70
N GLY A 42 9.55 4.86 10.30
CA GLY A 42 9.08 6.14 10.80
C GLY A 42 8.35 6.99 9.77
N GLY A 43 8.04 6.44 8.60
CA GLY A 43 7.26 7.12 7.58
C GLY A 43 5.79 7.22 7.96
N ILE A 44 5.10 8.18 7.36
CA ILE A 44 3.67 8.40 7.55
C ILE A 44 2.97 8.09 6.22
N ILE A 45 2.11 7.09 6.23
CA ILE A 45 1.37 6.70 5.03
C ILE A 45 0.23 7.67 4.83
N VAL A 46 0.23 8.40 3.71
CA VAL A 46 -0.84 9.34 3.41
C VAL A 46 -1.96 8.70 2.60
N GLN A 47 -1.64 7.74 1.76
CA GLN A 47 -2.64 7.02 0.97
C GLN A 47 -2.02 5.76 0.37
N CYS A 48 -2.86 4.73 0.20
CA CYS A 48 -2.52 3.56 -0.61
C CYS A 48 -3.31 3.66 -1.91
N ASN A 49 -2.61 3.74 -3.02
CA ASN A 49 -3.17 4.05 -4.32
C ASN A 49 -2.99 2.87 -5.26
N PHE A 50 -4.08 2.42 -5.88
CA PHE A 50 -4.06 1.27 -6.78
C PHE A 50 -4.75 1.62 -8.09
N ILE A 51 -4.29 1.02 -9.18
CA ILE A 51 -4.99 1.13 -10.45
C ILE A 51 -6.28 0.33 -10.39
N MET A 52 -6.20 -0.90 -9.87
CA MET A 52 -7.34 -1.81 -9.82
C MET A 52 -7.49 -2.43 -8.43
N GLU A 53 -8.72 -2.58 -7.99
CA GLU A 53 -9.04 -3.29 -6.77
C GLU A 53 -9.97 -4.47 -7.06
N LEU A 54 -9.59 -5.66 -6.62
CA LEU A 54 -10.43 -6.85 -6.68
C LEU A 54 -11.21 -6.95 -5.38
N THR A 55 -12.40 -6.37 -5.37
CA THR A 55 -13.17 -6.19 -4.13
C THR A 55 -13.57 -7.50 -3.46
N PHE A 56 -13.77 -8.55 -4.26
CA PHE A 56 -14.17 -9.85 -3.73
C PHE A 56 -13.10 -10.53 -2.86
N LEU A 57 -11.86 -10.03 -2.91
CA LEU A 57 -10.77 -10.56 -2.08
C LEU A 57 -10.61 -9.83 -0.76
N ASN A 58 -11.37 -8.75 -0.56
CA ASN A 58 -11.38 -7.96 0.68
C ASN A 58 -10.00 -7.47 1.13
N GLY A 59 -9.15 -7.11 0.18
CA GLY A 59 -7.80 -6.65 0.50
C GLY A 59 -7.76 -5.39 1.36
N ARG A 60 -8.79 -4.54 1.25
CA ARG A 60 -8.90 -3.32 2.06
C ARG A 60 -8.82 -3.59 3.56
N GLU A 61 -9.38 -4.70 4.00
CA GLU A 61 -9.41 -5.03 5.42
C GLU A 61 -8.01 -5.13 6.02
N LYS A 62 -7.05 -5.59 5.22
CA LYS A 62 -5.67 -5.74 5.69
C LYS A 62 -4.94 -4.42 5.82
N LEU A 63 -5.43 -3.36 5.18
CA LEU A 63 -4.81 -2.05 5.23
C LEU A 63 -5.33 -1.18 6.37
N GLY A 64 -6.29 -1.69 7.14
CA GLY A 64 -6.80 -1.05 8.34
C GLY A 64 -7.38 0.32 8.06
N SER A 65 -6.90 1.33 8.80
CA SER A 65 -7.40 2.69 8.71
C SER A 65 -6.71 3.52 7.62
N ASN A 66 -5.80 2.94 6.85
CA ASN A 66 -5.13 3.69 5.78
C ASN A 66 -6.13 4.11 4.71
N GLU A 67 -5.97 5.32 4.19
CA GLU A 67 -6.78 5.79 3.09
C GLU A 67 -6.42 5.03 1.82
N ILE A 68 -7.43 4.56 1.10
CA ILE A 68 -7.24 3.74 -0.09
C ILE A 68 -7.97 4.39 -1.26
N PHE A 69 -7.26 4.53 -2.38
CA PHE A 69 -7.83 4.94 -3.65
C PHE A 69 -7.59 3.85 -4.68
N ALA A 70 -8.63 3.50 -5.43
CA ALA A 70 -8.51 2.60 -6.57
C ALA A 70 -9.23 3.23 -7.76
N ALA A 71 -8.54 3.28 -8.90
CA ALA A 71 -9.12 3.87 -10.11
C ALA A 71 -10.25 3.01 -10.64
N PHE A 72 -10.10 1.70 -10.58
CA PHE A 72 -11.11 0.74 -11.02
C PHE A 72 -11.36 -0.30 -9.94
N THR A 73 -12.62 -0.70 -9.78
CA THR A 73 -13.00 -1.76 -8.83
C THR A 73 -13.75 -2.86 -9.55
N TYR A 74 -13.49 -4.08 -9.18
CA TYR A 74 -14.17 -5.25 -9.75
C TYR A 74 -14.71 -6.16 -8.66
#